data_bd45305f8b3032c3fb7d8ff2d9aaae52
#
_entry.id   bd45305f8b3032c3fb7d8ff2d9aaae52
#
_cell.length_a   1.000
_cell.length_b   1.000
_cell.length_c   1.000
_cell.angle_alpha   90.00
_cell.angle_beta   90.00
_cell.angle_gamma   90.00
#
_symmetry.space_group_name_H-M   'P 1'
#
loop_
_entity.id
_entity.type
_entity.pdbx_description
1 polymer ?
#
loop_
_entity_poly.entity_id
_entity_poly.type
_entity_poly.pdbx_seq_one_letter_code
_entity_poly.pdbx_strand_id
1 'polypeptide(L)'
;MTSHYYYSRLPSIKPGQKVLIKADISERTPNTHIDMTLFAGKIMTVKNKSSDYIYLNEDDRHWAWDYRQIQSFVQPVLLKRKTL
;
A
#
# COMPACT_ATOMS: atom_id res chain seq x y z
N MET A 1 10.36 -8.06 15.60
CA MET A 1 11.13 -8.40 14.48
C MET A 1 10.38 -8.35 13.20
N THR A 2 9.17 -8.86 13.16
CA THR A 2 8.42 -8.81 11.92
C THR A 2 8.14 -7.40 11.49
N SER A 3 7.80 -6.49 12.42
CA SER A 3 7.49 -5.15 12.01
C SER A 3 8.73 -4.46 11.45
N HIS A 4 9.88 -4.81 11.97
CA HIS A 4 11.10 -4.24 11.51
C HIS A 4 11.34 -4.71 10.08
N TYR A 5 10.97 -5.95 9.81
CA TYR A 5 11.16 -6.53 8.52
C TYR A 5 10.26 -5.84 7.51
N TYR A 6 9.03 -5.48 7.91
CA TYR A 6 8.13 -4.79 7.01
C TYR A 6 8.67 -3.43 6.65
N TYR A 7 9.18 -2.70 7.62
CA TYR A 7 9.68 -1.39 7.34
C TYR A 7 10.84 -1.42 6.36
N SER A 8 11.64 -2.46 6.38
CA SER A 8 12.77 -2.51 5.50
C SER A 8 12.34 -2.66 4.05
N ARG A 9 11.06 -3.01 3.80
CA ARG A 9 10.59 -3.14 2.44
C ARG A 9 10.09 -1.84 1.87
N LEU A 10 9.65 -0.93 2.71
CA LEU A 10 9.10 0.31 2.24
C LEU A 10 10.05 1.15 1.38
N PRO A 11 11.33 1.21 1.73
CA PRO A 11 12.24 2.02 0.95
C PRO A 11 12.38 1.61 -0.51
N SER A 12 12.01 0.38 -0.83
CA SER A 12 12.16 -0.06 -2.20
C SER A 12 10.92 0.23 -3.05
N ILE A 13 9.88 0.78 -2.45
CA ILE A 13 8.67 1.10 -3.18
C ILE A 13 8.87 2.40 -3.94
N LYS A 14 8.44 2.43 -5.17
CA LYS A 14 8.58 3.60 -6.01
C LYS A 14 7.26 4.16 -6.47
N PRO A 15 7.21 5.45 -6.79
CA PRO A 15 6.00 6.04 -7.34
C PRO A 15 5.56 5.27 -8.58
N GLY A 16 4.28 5.06 -8.72
CA GLY A 16 3.72 4.30 -9.82
C GLY A 16 3.50 2.83 -9.52
N GLN A 17 4.09 2.33 -8.46
CA GLN A 17 3.93 0.93 -8.11
C GLN A 17 2.54 0.71 -7.55
N LYS A 18 1.95 -0.44 -7.84
CA LYS A 18 0.61 -0.76 -7.35
C LYS A 18 0.67 -1.51 -6.04
N VAL A 19 -0.32 -1.24 -5.20
CA VAL A 19 -0.44 -1.95 -3.91
C VAL A 19 -1.87 -2.42 -3.75
N LEU A 20 -2.06 -3.50 -3.04
CA LEU A 20 -3.37 -4.03 -2.73
C LEU A 20 -3.67 -3.71 -1.28
N ILE A 21 -4.78 -3.03 -1.04
CA ILE A 21 -5.19 -2.68 0.31
C ILE A 21 -5.88 -3.88 0.95
N LYS A 22 -5.63 -4.14 2.21
CA LYS A 22 -6.23 -5.27 2.88
C LYS A 22 -7.75 -5.18 2.81
N ALA A 23 -8.38 -6.30 2.53
CA ALA A 23 -9.83 -6.34 2.40
C ALA A 23 -10.54 -6.19 3.73
N ASP A 24 -9.85 -6.48 4.83
CA ASP A 24 -10.45 -6.45 6.15
C ASP A 24 -10.08 -5.24 7.02
N ILE A 25 -9.60 -4.16 6.42
CA ILE A 25 -9.31 -2.99 7.23
C ILE A 25 -10.61 -2.43 7.79
N SER A 26 -10.53 -1.88 8.99
CA SER A 26 -11.70 -1.32 9.63
C SER A 26 -11.25 -0.16 10.51
N GLU A 27 -12.17 0.49 11.17
CA GLU A 27 -11.81 1.57 12.07
C GLU A 27 -10.91 1.07 13.18
N ARG A 28 -10.92 -0.23 13.44
CA ARG A 28 -10.11 -0.78 14.50
C ARG A 28 -8.69 -1.06 14.07
N THR A 29 -8.45 -1.03 12.78
CA THR A 29 -7.08 -1.21 12.28
C THR A 29 -6.31 0.05 12.64
N PRO A 30 -5.13 -0.06 13.25
CA PRO A 30 -4.37 1.12 13.63
C PRO A 30 -4.14 2.06 12.46
N ASN A 31 -4.18 3.34 12.73
CA ASN A 31 -3.96 4.38 11.72
C ASN A 31 -5.05 4.44 10.64
N THR A 32 -6.23 3.92 10.90
CA THR A 32 -7.26 3.83 9.88
C THR A 32 -8.46 4.70 10.21
N HIS A 33 -8.72 5.69 9.34
CA HIS A 33 -9.91 6.50 9.42
C HIS A 33 -11.01 5.70 8.73
N ILE A 34 -12.24 5.87 9.16
CA ILE A 34 -13.35 5.11 8.58
C ILE A 34 -13.44 5.27 7.07
N ASP A 35 -13.14 6.45 6.55
CA ASP A 35 -13.22 6.64 5.10
C ASP A 35 -12.17 5.85 4.34
N MET A 36 -11.11 5.43 4.99
CA MET A 36 -10.10 4.63 4.32
C MET A 36 -10.64 3.24 4.02
N THR A 37 -11.64 2.80 4.76
CA THR A 37 -12.19 1.47 4.54
C THR A 37 -12.93 1.37 3.20
N LEU A 38 -13.20 2.50 2.56
CA LEU A 38 -13.84 2.47 1.26
C LEU A 38 -12.89 1.89 0.22
N PHE A 39 -11.61 1.84 0.53
CA PHE A 39 -10.62 1.30 -0.41
C PHE A 39 -10.23 -0.14 -0.08
N ALA A 40 -10.92 -0.75 0.88
CA ALA A 40 -10.60 -2.13 1.28
C ALA A 40 -10.65 -3.06 0.07
N GLY A 41 -9.61 -3.85 -0.09
CA GLY A 41 -9.54 -4.81 -1.18
C GLY A 41 -9.24 -4.22 -2.56
N LYS A 42 -8.98 -2.93 -2.64
CA LYS A 42 -8.73 -2.30 -3.93
C LYS A 42 -7.25 -2.18 -4.22
N ILE A 43 -6.92 -2.11 -5.50
CA ILE A 43 -5.55 -1.91 -5.93
C ILE A 43 -5.38 -0.43 -6.17
N MET A 44 -4.35 0.15 -5.57
CA MET A 44 -4.11 1.58 -5.65
C MET A 44 -2.67 1.85 -6.09
N THR A 45 -2.39 3.06 -6.49
CA THR A 45 -1.11 3.42 -7.07
C THR A 45 -0.33 4.34 -6.14
N VAL A 46 0.91 4.01 -5.89
CA VAL A 46 1.76 4.82 -5.02
C VAL A 46 2.08 6.15 -5.69
N LYS A 47 1.83 7.24 -4.97
CA LYS A 47 2.12 8.57 -5.46
C LYS A 47 3.53 8.93 -4.99
N ASN A 48 3.80 8.75 -3.72
CA ASN A 48 5.15 8.91 -3.19
C ASN A 48 5.18 8.26 -1.81
N LYS A 49 6.31 8.31 -1.14
CA LYS A 49 6.43 7.70 0.17
C LYS A 49 7.32 8.51 1.06
N SER A 50 7.17 8.31 2.37
CA SER A 50 8.08 8.84 3.36
C SER A 50 8.74 7.61 4.00
N SER A 51 9.44 7.79 5.09
CA SER A 51 10.15 6.67 5.69
C SER A 51 9.20 5.58 6.20
N ASP A 52 8.06 5.96 6.74
CA ASP A 52 7.15 4.99 7.32
C ASP A 52 5.80 4.84 6.63
N TYR A 53 5.49 5.72 5.70
CA TYR A 53 4.18 5.74 5.10
C TYR A 53 4.24 5.86 3.60
N ILE A 54 3.17 5.44 2.93
CA ILE A 54 3.04 5.68 1.51
C ILE A 54 1.79 6.50 1.28
N TYR A 55 1.80 7.26 0.19
CA TYR A 55 0.69 8.11 -0.19
C TYR A 55 0.20 7.61 -1.53
N LEU A 56 -1.12 7.53 -1.71
CA LEU A 56 -1.71 6.89 -2.88
C LEU A 56 -2.46 7.89 -3.74
N ASN A 57 -2.43 7.66 -5.04
CA ASN A 57 -3.06 8.58 -5.98
C ASN A 57 -4.57 8.63 -5.86
N GLU A 58 -5.17 7.51 -5.56
CA GLU A 58 -6.62 7.38 -5.60
C GLU A 58 -7.35 7.98 -4.41
N ASP A 59 -6.61 8.32 -3.36
CA ASP A 59 -7.24 8.87 -2.18
C ASP A 59 -7.03 10.38 -2.20
N ASP A 60 -8.11 11.12 -2.25
CA ASP A 60 -8.05 12.57 -2.34
C ASP A 60 -7.64 13.25 -1.05
N ARG A 61 -7.70 12.56 0.04
CA ARG A 61 -7.39 13.14 1.33
C ARG A 61 -5.93 13.07 1.67
N HIS A 62 -5.15 12.37 0.86
CA HIS A 62 -3.72 12.22 1.07
C HIS A 62 -3.38 11.57 2.42
N TRP A 63 -4.10 10.53 2.77
CA TRP A 63 -3.83 9.79 3.99
C TRP A 63 -2.46 9.15 3.92
N ALA A 64 -1.85 8.95 5.10
CA ALA A 64 -0.59 8.23 5.21
C ALA A 64 -0.93 6.76 5.46
N TRP A 65 -0.62 5.91 4.51
CA TRP A 65 -0.91 4.48 4.61
C TRP A 65 0.34 3.74 5.05
N ASP A 66 0.20 2.74 5.91
CA ASP A 66 1.34 1.99 6.37
C ASP A 66 1.11 0.50 6.17
N TYR A 67 2.08 -0.32 6.61
CA TYR A 67 2.04 -1.74 6.34
C TYR A 67 0.83 -2.45 6.95
N ARG A 68 0.21 -1.84 7.95
CA ARG A 68 -0.94 -2.48 8.58
C ARG A 68 -2.18 -2.45 7.69
N GLN A 69 -2.18 -1.61 6.67
CA GLN A 69 -3.30 -1.49 5.77
C GLN A 69 -3.00 -2.07 4.39
N ILE A 70 -1.76 -2.44 4.13
CA ILE A 70 -1.35 -2.95 2.84
C ILE A 70 -1.24 -4.47 2.87
N GLN A 71 -1.92 -5.13 1.93
CA GLN A 71 -1.87 -6.58 1.83
C GLN A 71 -0.61 -7.03 1.11
N SER A 72 -0.33 -6.41 -0.01
CA SER A 72 0.82 -6.81 -0.80
C SER A 72 1.13 -5.78 -1.87
N PHE A 73 2.26 -5.93 -2.53
CA PHE A 73 2.64 -5.05 -3.62
C PHE A 73 2.49 -5.85 -4.89
N VAL A 74 1.82 -5.26 -5.87
CA VAL A 74 1.55 -5.94 -7.12
C VAL A 74 2.80 -5.86 -7.99
N GLN A 75 3.19 -6.97 -8.56
CA GLN A 75 4.40 -7.05 -9.35
C GLN A 75 4.12 -7.04 -10.84
N PRO A 76 4.22 -5.91 -11.48
CA PRO A 76 3.93 -5.84 -12.91
C PRO A 76 4.95 -6.56 -13.75
N VAL A 77 6.13 -6.70 -13.24
CA VAL A 77 7.17 -7.33 -14.01
C VAL A 77 6.87 -8.74 -14.39
N LEU A 78 6.00 -9.37 -13.67
CA LEU A 78 5.66 -10.74 -13.98
C LEU A 78 5.10 -10.86 -15.35
N LEU A 79 4.46 -9.83 -15.82
CA LEU A 79 3.82 -9.90 -17.09
C LEU A 79 4.82 -9.88 -18.20
N LYS A 80 5.89 -9.21 -18.01
CA LYS A 80 6.84 -9.11 -19.05
C LYS A 80 7.53 -10.37 -19.35
N ARG A 81 7.75 -11.14 -18.41
CA ARG A 81 8.44 -12.35 -18.64
C ARG A 81 7.72 -13.30 -19.52
N LYS A 82 6.45 -13.14 -19.59
CA LYS A 82 5.72 -14.05 -20.36
C LYS A 82 5.92 -13.87 -21.78
N THR A 83 6.35 -12.77 -22.19
CA THR A 83 6.48 -12.50 -23.57
C THR A 83 7.62 -13.26 -24.20
N LEU A 84 8.35 -13.91 -23.47
CA LEU A 84 9.45 -14.66 -24.05
C LEU A 84 9.03 -15.92 -24.80
#